data_bb4eea484692229bcf480a6fc5d2274f
#
_entry.id   bb4eea484692229bcf480a6fc5d2274f
#
_cell.length_a   1.000
_cell.length_b   1.000
_cell.length_c   1.000
_cell.angle_alpha   90.00
_cell.angle_beta   90.00
_cell.angle_gamma   90.00
#
_symmetry.space_group_name_H-M   'P 1'
#
loop_
_entity.id
_entity.type
_entity.pdbx_description
1 polymer ?
#
loop_
_entity_poly.entity_id
_entity_poly.type
_entity_poly.pdbx_seq_one_letter_code
_entity_poly.pdbx_strand_id
1 'polypeptide(L)'
;IYTLSLHDALPISSWSPISSQRSLSFYLWTVEDLSELTTSGGVPSTEVRFHVQASAEAPASGSLSLPPTFAQGTLLLYNRCDSERHVPTGTRFLSEAADDPEFRSLHEASVPPGETREIVVQANTAGRSGNLAPGTVHIVEPPFDRCVIVEQQYPFSGGAESSQPAVSESDYQAVSAELDAALAKAALERVGDFSTETRLALRESLSFVSVYDEDTNPPVGYAGERLTMTRDAIFSIRLIALEDIRKQAKMVFMSSPIVGFRSGTDPIAVEIRSIPPDETSDQVYFKVDAVQSGYREIDPLIAADAIRGMGIEAAKNTLRTLYGEAANPEIYLFPAQYRNLPIASVNIQVEIR
;
A
#
# COMPACT_ATOMS: atom_id res chain seq x y z
N ILE A 1 36.93 49.99 70.95
CA ILE A 1 36.08 50.52 69.84
C ILE A 1 36.05 49.44 68.82
N TYR A 2 34.99 48.64 68.86
CA TYR A 2 34.74 47.67 67.78
C TYR A 2 33.90 48.34 66.73
N THR A 3 34.47 48.63 65.60
CA THR A 3 33.75 48.97 64.37
C THR A 3 33.16 47.66 63.83
N LEU A 4 31.90 47.46 64.08
CA LEU A 4 31.14 46.48 63.37
C LEU A 4 31.05 46.87 61.87
N SER A 5 31.85 46.19 61.07
CA SER A 5 31.73 46.31 59.64
C SER A 5 30.31 45.74 59.27
N LEU A 6 29.51 46.64 58.76
CA LEU A 6 28.17 46.30 58.24
C LEU A 6 28.23 45.40 56.99
N HIS A 7 29.40 44.82 56.70
CA HIS A 7 29.63 44.04 55.46
C HIS A 7 29.46 42.51 55.61
N ASP A 8 29.29 42.02 56.87
CA ASP A 8 29.32 40.55 57.10
C ASP A 8 27.97 39.89 57.37
N ALA A 9 26.88 40.53 57.05
CA ALA A 9 25.54 40.00 57.37
C ALA A 9 24.56 40.06 56.19
N LEU A 10 24.94 39.44 55.09
CA LEU A 10 24.04 39.34 53.95
C LEU A 10 23.18 38.08 54.12
N PRO A 11 21.85 38.18 54.03
CA PRO A 11 21.01 37.02 53.97
C PRO A 11 21.31 36.27 52.67
N ILE A 12 21.69 35.02 52.79
CA ILE A 12 21.93 34.13 51.64
C ILE A 12 20.64 33.45 51.32
N SER A 13 20.10 33.63 50.14
CA SER A 13 19.06 32.79 49.58
C SER A 13 19.68 31.84 48.57
N SER A 14 19.67 30.55 48.86
CA SER A 14 20.05 29.53 47.90
C SER A 14 18.84 29.09 47.10
N TRP A 15 19.00 29.00 45.82
CA TRP A 15 17.91 28.71 44.92
C TRP A 15 18.34 27.74 43.82
N SER A 16 17.56 26.63 43.61
CA SER A 16 17.77 25.76 42.47
C SER A 16 17.09 26.34 41.24
N PRO A 17 17.75 26.32 40.08
CA PRO A 17 17.12 26.78 38.85
C PRO A 17 15.84 25.98 38.55
N ILE A 18 14.79 26.71 38.19
CA ILE A 18 13.51 26.11 37.87
C ILE A 18 13.58 25.51 36.47
N SER A 19 13.41 24.21 36.38
CA SER A 19 13.27 23.56 35.09
C SER A 19 12.08 24.17 34.33
N SER A 20 12.30 24.55 33.11
CA SER A 20 11.32 25.16 32.23
C SER A 20 11.40 24.50 30.87
N GLN A 21 10.28 24.38 30.19
CA GLN A 21 10.21 23.90 28.82
C GLN A 21 9.59 24.98 27.96
N ARG A 22 10.05 25.07 26.73
CA ARG A 22 9.39 25.85 25.69
C ARG A 22 9.14 24.99 24.47
N SER A 23 7.99 25.18 23.83
CA SER A 23 7.60 24.50 22.61
C SER A 23 7.43 25.49 21.47
N LEU A 24 7.85 25.11 20.29
CA LEU A 24 7.59 25.83 19.04
C LEU A 24 7.14 24.84 17.97
N SER A 25 6.21 25.29 17.14
CA SER A 25 5.78 24.57 15.94
C SER A 25 6.21 25.35 14.71
N PHE A 26 6.80 24.67 13.73
CA PHE A 26 7.25 25.28 12.48
C PHE A 26 7.20 24.27 11.35
N TYR A 27 7.33 24.75 10.11
CA TYR A 27 7.29 23.93 8.92
C TYR A 27 8.67 23.81 8.30
N LEU A 28 9.01 22.61 7.85
CA LEU A 28 10.21 22.29 7.11
C LEU A 28 9.83 21.58 5.80
N TRP A 29 10.76 21.54 4.85
CA TRP A 29 10.62 20.82 3.59
C TRP A 29 11.91 20.11 3.21
N THR A 30 11.78 19.08 2.37
CA THR A 30 12.94 18.33 1.88
C THR A 30 13.66 19.08 0.77
N VAL A 31 14.99 19.05 0.79
CA VAL A 31 15.87 19.50 -0.29
C VAL A 31 16.80 18.38 -0.71
N GLU A 32 17.19 18.36 -1.99
CA GLU A 32 18.06 17.30 -2.53
C GLU A 32 19.54 17.62 -2.35
N ASP A 33 19.91 18.91 -2.32
CA ASP A 33 21.31 19.32 -2.24
C ASP A 33 21.73 19.62 -0.79
N LEU A 34 22.82 19.00 -0.36
CA LEU A 34 23.45 19.18 0.95
C LEU A 34 24.01 20.61 1.17
N SER A 35 24.20 21.40 0.10
CA SER A 35 24.72 22.77 0.19
C SER A 35 23.69 23.78 0.70
N GLU A 36 22.40 23.42 0.73
CA GLU A 36 21.29 24.28 1.12
C GLU A 36 20.74 24.03 2.53
N LEU A 37 21.56 23.75 3.51
CA LEU A 37 21.20 23.97 4.92
C LEU A 37 21.00 25.47 5.14
N THR A 38 20.00 26.01 4.49
CA THR A 38 19.68 27.41 4.56
C THR A 38 18.84 27.72 5.80
N THR A 39 18.97 28.92 6.29
CA THR A 39 18.11 29.56 7.30
C THR A 39 16.64 29.57 6.90
N SER A 40 16.28 29.03 5.74
CA SER A 40 14.94 29.02 5.15
C SER A 40 14.05 27.86 5.57
N GLY A 41 14.58 26.78 6.19
CA GLY A 41 13.79 25.65 6.65
C GLY A 41 13.89 24.39 5.78
N GLY A 42 14.78 24.37 4.77
CA GLY A 42 15.11 23.19 4.00
C GLY A 42 15.91 22.16 4.79
N VAL A 43 15.56 20.89 4.69
CA VAL A 43 16.26 19.76 5.32
C VAL A 43 16.73 18.80 4.24
N PRO A 44 18.04 18.45 4.23
CA PRO A 44 18.57 17.48 3.30
C PRO A 44 17.87 16.14 3.43
N SER A 45 17.51 15.56 2.29
CA SER A 45 16.88 14.22 2.23
C SER A 45 17.66 13.30 1.31
N THR A 46 17.63 12.02 1.61
CA THR A 46 18.21 10.95 0.77
C THR A 46 17.10 10.08 0.23
N GLU A 47 17.02 9.92 -1.09
CA GLU A 47 16.11 8.97 -1.71
C GLU A 47 16.66 7.55 -1.56
N VAL A 48 15.81 6.63 -1.13
CA VAL A 48 16.09 5.19 -1.07
C VAL A 48 15.08 4.47 -1.93
N ARG A 49 15.56 3.59 -2.80
CA ARG A 49 14.74 2.74 -3.66
C ARG A 49 14.71 1.32 -3.12
N PHE A 50 13.56 0.69 -3.19
CA PHE A 50 13.37 -0.68 -2.71
C PHE A 50 12.35 -1.42 -3.56
N HIS A 51 12.48 -2.74 -3.60
CA HIS A 51 11.59 -3.62 -4.34
C HIS A 51 10.44 -4.09 -3.47
N VAL A 52 9.27 -4.18 -4.08
CA VAL A 52 8.06 -4.76 -3.47
C VAL A 52 7.45 -5.71 -4.47
N GLN A 53 7.23 -6.93 -4.04
CA GLN A 53 6.59 -7.96 -4.85
C GLN A 53 5.20 -8.27 -4.30
N ALA A 54 4.23 -8.43 -5.20
CA ALA A 54 2.90 -8.91 -4.88
C ALA A 54 2.40 -9.84 -5.99
N SER A 55 1.38 -10.65 -5.67
CA SER A 55 0.67 -11.49 -6.61
C SER A 55 -0.84 -11.37 -6.39
N ALA A 56 -1.59 -11.47 -7.48
CA ALA A 56 -3.05 -11.48 -7.46
C ALA A 56 -3.56 -12.49 -8.48
N GLU A 57 -4.78 -12.99 -8.29
CA GLU A 57 -5.40 -13.97 -9.17
C GLU A 57 -6.90 -13.71 -9.33
N ALA A 58 -7.42 -14.04 -10.53
CA ALA A 58 -8.85 -14.00 -10.79
C ALA A 58 -9.28 -15.18 -11.66
N PRO A 59 -10.56 -15.60 -11.60
CA PRO A 59 -11.11 -16.56 -12.55
C PRO A 59 -11.12 -15.96 -13.95
N ALA A 60 -10.81 -16.78 -14.96
CA ALA A 60 -10.88 -16.38 -16.36
C ALA A 60 -12.34 -16.23 -16.81
N SER A 61 -12.69 -15.10 -17.42
CA SER A 61 -14.04 -14.79 -17.88
C SER A 61 -14.22 -14.96 -19.38
N GLY A 62 -13.14 -15.04 -20.13
CA GLY A 62 -13.17 -15.27 -21.57
C GLY A 62 -13.36 -16.73 -21.95
N SER A 63 -13.49 -16.96 -23.23
CA SER A 63 -13.61 -18.31 -23.80
C SER A 63 -12.81 -18.44 -25.08
N LEU A 64 -12.08 -19.54 -25.21
CA LEU A 64 -11.38 -19.93 -26.43
C LEU A 64 -12.19 -21.03 -27.14
N SER A 65 -12.61 -20.76 -28.38
CA SER A 65 -13.26 -21.76 -29.22
C SER A 65 -12.24 -22.75 -29.72
N LEU A 66 -12.46 -24.03 -29.41
CA LEU A 66 -11.72 -25.14 -30.01
C LEU A 66 -12.38 -25.59 -31.29
N PRO A 67 -11.67 -26.28 -32.24
CA PRO A 67 -12.28 -26.90 -33.39
C PRO A 67 -13.41 -27.83 -32.96
N PRO A 68 -14.62 -27.63 -33.46
CA PRO A 68 -15.74 -28.48 -33.10
C PRO A 68 -15.55 -29.89 -33.68
N THR A 69 -16.09 -30.91 -33.01
CA THR A 69 -16.03 -32.29 -33.44
C THR A 69 -17.29 -32.69 -34.18
N PHE A 70 -17.16 -33.69 -35.07
CA PHE A 70 -18.27 -34.22 -35.86
C PHE A 70 -18.92 -35.43 -35.17
N ALA A 71 -20.24 -35.48 -35.16
CA ALA A 71 -20.96 -36.65 -34.67
C ALA A 71 -20.77 -37.82 -35.64
N GLN A 72 -20.62 -39.01 -35.09
CA GLN A 72 -20.51 -40.27 -35.83
C GLN A 72 -21.49 -41.29 -35.28
N GLY A 73 -21.80 -42.28 -36.10
CA GLY A 73 -22.60 -43.42 -35.71
C GLY A 73 -22.66 -44.47 -36.79
N THR A 74 -23.40 -45.54 -36.50
CA THR A 74 -23.56 -46.68 -37.39
C THR A 74 -24.99 -46.74 -37.85
N LEU A 75 -25.20 -46.98 -39.17
CA LEU A 75 -26.44 -47.24 -39.79
C LEU A 75 -26.49 -48.72 -40.29
N LEU A 76 -27.64 -49.32 -40.22
CA LEU A 76 -27.92 -50.61 -40.87
C LEU A 76 -28.53 -50.35 -42.23
N LEU A 77 -27.97 -50.98 -43.27
CA LEU A 77 -28.42 -50.92 -44.63
C LEU A 77 -29.00 -52.26 -44.99
N TYR A 78 -30.30 -52.35 -45.27
CA TYR A 78 -30.99 -53.56 -45.73
C TYR A 78 -31.28 -53.45 -47.23
N ASN A 79 -30.80 -54.42 -48.03
CA ASN A 79 -31.05 -54.46 -49.46
C ASN A 79 -32.31 -55.33 -49.80
N ARG A 80 -33.36 -54.64 -50.25
CA ARG A 80 -34.63 -55.29 -50.64
C ARG A 80 -34.71 -55.69 -52.11
N CYS A 81 -33.69 -55.41 -52.93
CA CYS A 81 -33.63 -55.77 -54.34
C CYS A 81 -32.91 -57.11 -54.56
N ASP A 82 -33.11 -57.72 -55.72
CA ASP A 82 -32.54 -59.02 -56.09
C ASP A 82 -31.08 -58.97 -56.59
N SER A 83 -30.44 -57.79 -56.60
CA SER A 83 -29.03 -57.55 -56.96
C SER A 83 -28.27 -56.87 -55.88
N GLU A 84 -26.98 -57.20 -55.73
CA GLU A 84 -26.09 -56.54 -54.79
C GLU A 84 -26.07 -55.02 -55.02
N ARG A 85 -26.03 -54.26 -53.95
CA ARG A 85 -25.91 -52.79 -53.94
C ARG A 85 -24.61 -52.37 -53.35
N HIS A 86 -23.82 -51.67 -54.14
CA HIS A 86 -22.59 -51.09 -53.71
C HIS A 86 -22.83 -49.61 -53.30
N VAL A 87 -22.71 -49.29 -52.03
CA VAL A 87 -22.88 -47.95 -51.47
C VAL A 87 -21.48 -47.36 -51.29
N PRO A 88 -21.07 -46.37 -52.10
CA PRO A 88 -19.72 -45.81 -52.05
C PRO A 88 -19.50 -44.92 -50.82
N THR A 89 -18.23 -44.68 -50.47
CA THR A 89 -17.83 -43.69 -49.48
C THR A 89 -18.37 -42.32 -49.87
N GLY A 90 -18.86 -41.55 -48.89
CA GLY A 90 -19.42 -40.22 -49.10
C GLY A 90 -20.90 -40.19 -49.45
N THR A 91 -21.58 -41.37 -49.54
CA THR A 91 -23.05 -41.48 -49.76
C THR A 91 -23.76 -40.72 -48.62
N ARG A 92 -24.78 -39.91 -49.00
CA ARG A 92 -25.54 -39.07 -48.09
C ARG A 92 -26.73 -39.81 -47.49
N PHE A 93 -26.85 -39.60 -46.16
CA PHE A 93 -27.96 -40.08 -45.34
C PHE A 93 -28.63 -38.90 -44.66
N LEU A 94 -29.96 -38.92 -44.60
CA LEU A 94 -30.77 -37.78 -44.19
C LEU A 94 -31.84 -38.20 -43.19
N SER A 95 -32.33 -37.24 -42.42
CA SER A 95 -33.55 -37.32 -41.64
C SER A 95 -34.73 -36.69 -42.39
N GLU A 96 -35.95 -36.81 -41.89
CA GLU A 96 -37.11 -36.07 -42.42
C GLU A 96 -37.10 -34.59 -41.97
N ALA A 97 -36.42 -34.26 -40.88
CA ALA A 97 -36.34 -32.88 -40.40
C ALA A 97 -35.36 -32.08 -41.22
N ALA A 98 -35.84 -30.98 -41.81
CA ALA A 98 -35.03 -30.13 -42.70
C ALA A 98 -33.83 -29.46 -41.98
N ASP A 99 -33.92 -29.33 -40.65
CA ASP A 99 -32.89 -28.68 -39.83
C ASP A 99 -31.82 -29.65 -39.30
N ASP A 100 -32.04 -30.98 -39.50
CA ASP A 100 -31.06 -31.98 -39.10
C ASP A 100 -29.86 -32.00 -40.03
N PRO A 101 -28.63 -32.22 -39.52
CA PRO A 101 -27.45 -32.31 -40.37
C PRO A 101 -27.47 -33.54 -41.24
N GLU A 102 -26.92 -33.38 -42.46
CA GLU A 102 -26.65 -34.53 -43.36
C GLU A 102 -25.50 -35.36 -42.81
N PHE A 103 -25.56 -36.68 -43.05
CA PHE A 103 -24.48 -37.62 -42.73
C PHE A 103 -23.88 -38.21 -44.00
N ARG A 104 -22.60 -38.51 -43.96
CA ARG A 104 -21.89 -39.18 -45.07
C ARG A 104 -21.20 -40.42 -44.58
N SER A 105 -21.27 -41.49 -45.43
CA SER A 105 -20.54 -42.72 -45.15
C SER A 105 -19.02 -42.47 -45.15
N LEU A 106 -18.33 -43.00 -44.14
CA LEU A 106 -16.87 -42.94 -44.06
C LEU A 106 -16.17 -44.01 -44.88
N HIS A 107 -16.89 -45.12 -45.18
CA HIS A 107 -16.40 -46.25 -45.94
C HIS A 107 -17.47 -46.69 -46.91
N GLU A 108 -17.07 -47.48 -47.89
CA GLU A 108 -17.99 -48.17 -48.78
C GLU A 108 -18.62 -49.42 -48.14
N ALA A 109 -19.80 -49.82 -48.59
CA ALA A 109 -20.44 -51.03 -48.15
C ALA A 109 -21.11 -51.78 -49.35
N SER A 110 -20.80 -53.03 -49.50
CA SER A 110 -21.52 -53.92 -50.44
C SER A 110 -22.60 -54.71 -49.71
N VAL A 111 -23.86 -54.52 -50.10
CA VAL A 111 -25.03 -55.11 -49.45
C VAL A 111 -25.65 -56.14 -50.40
N PRO A 112 -25.45 -57.47 -50.18
CA PRO A 112 -26.04 -58.53 -50.96
C PRO A 112 -27.56 -58.51 -50.91
N PRO A 113 -28.25 -59.14 -51.86
CA PRO A 113 -29.69 -59.24 -51.85
C PRO A 113 -30.26 -59.87 -50.57
N GLY A 114 -31.24 -59.23 -49.95
CA GLY A 114 -31.89 -59.69 -48.72
C GLY A 114 -31.01 -59.65 -47.45
N GLU A 115 -29.79 -59.11 -47.52
CA GLU A 115 -28.90 -59.00 -46.37
C GLU A 115 -28.85 -57.58 -45.78
N THR A 116 -28.36 -57.51 -44.54
CA THR A 116 -28.08 -56.25 -43.82
C THR A 116 -26.61 -56.11 -43.69
N ARG A 117 -26.10 -54.84 -43.82
CA ARG A 117 -24.72 -54.44 -43.55
C ARG A 117 -24.67 -53.17 -42.75
N GLU A 118 -23.67 -53.05 -41.87
CA GLU A 118 -23.40 -51.89 -41.14
C GLU A 118 -22.55 -50.95 -41.97
N ILE A 119 -22.82 -49.64 -41.83
CA ILE A 119 -21.96 -48.54 -42.36
C ILE A 119 -21.79 -47.48 -41.35
N VAL A 120 -20.54 -47.01 -41.19
CA VAL A 120 -20.22 -45.88 -40.31
C VAL A 120 -20.41 -44.58 -41.07
N VAL A 121 -21.11 -43.66 -40.43
CA VAL A 121 -21.42 -42.34 -41.00
C VAL A 121 -20.94 -41.24 -40.07
N GLN A 122 -20.66 -40.07 -40.66
CA GLN A 122 -20.25 -38.88 -39.95
C GLN A 122 -21.12 -37.71 -40.39
N ALA A 123 -21.47 -36.83 -39.45
CA ALA A 123 -22.18 -35.61 -39.75
C ALA A 123 -21.35 -34.70 -40.70
N ASN A 124 -22.01 -34.06 -41.65
CA ASN A 124 -21.36 -33.11 -42.55
C ASN A 124 -21.06 -31.75 -41.88
N THR A 125 -21.76 -31.45 -40.79
CA THR A 125 -21.58 -30.27 -39.94
C THR A 125 -21.05 -30.70 -38.60
N ALA A 126 -20.06 -29.99 -38.12
CA ALA A 126 -19.52 -30.18 -36.78
C ALA A 126 -20.45 -29.58 -35.71
N GLY A 127 -20.37 -30.05 -34.48
CA GLY A 127 -21.17 -29.57 -33.37
C GLY A 127 -22.20 -30.55 -32.83
N ARG A 128 -22.92 -30.15 -31.80
CA ARG A 128 -23.88 -30.99 -31.08
C ARG A 128 -25.13 -31.35 -31.91
N SER A 129 -25.44 -30.59 -32.96
CA SER A 129 -26.57 -30.81 -33.84
C SER A 129 -26.54 -32.20 -34.51
N GLY A 130 -25.33 -32.77 -34.71
CA GLY A 130 -25.19 -34.13 -35.26
C GLY A 130 -25.47 -35.28 -34.27
N ASN A 131 -25.65 -35.01 -32.97
CA ASN A 131 -25.94 -36.03 -31.98
C ASN A 131 -27.47 -36.38 -32.01
N LEU A 132 -27.84 -37.23 -32.92
CA LEU A 132 -29.24 -37.57 -33.15
C LEU A 132 -29.67 -38.84 -32.38
N ALA A 133 -30.95 -38.86 -31.97
CA ALA A 133 -31.56 -40.00 -31.32
C ALA A 133 -31.73 -41.19 -32.31
N PRO A 134 -31.84 -42.42 -31.81
CA PRO A 134 -32.14 -43.58 -32.67
C PRO A 134 -33.39 -43.38 -33.52
N GLY A 135 -33.39 -43.90 -34.77
CA GLY A 135 -34.52 -43.81 -35.69
C GLY A 135 -34.67 -42.47 -36.42
N THR A 136 -33.77 -41.46 -36.16
CA THR A 136 -33.88 -40.15 -36.80
C THR A 136 -33.43 -40.21 -38.27
N VAL A 137 -32.32 -40.91 -38.57
CA VAL A 137 -31.75 -41.00 -39.92
C VAL A 137 -32.18 -42.27 -40.57
N HIS A 138 -33.00 -42.15 -41.62
CA HIS A 138 -33.62 -43.32 -42.35
C HIS A 138 -33.73 -43.09 -43.83
N ILE A 139 -33.22 -42.00 -44.36
CA ILE A 139 -33.25 -41.69 -45.80
C ILE A 139 -31.83 -41.83 -46.36
N VAL A 140 -31.67 -42.45 -47.51
CA VAL A 140 -30.44 -42.48 -48.30
C VAL A 140 -30.66 -41.75 -49.63
N GLU A 141 -29.65 -41.12 -50.15
CA GLU A 141 -29.72 -40.37 -51.40
C GLU A 141 -30.00 -41.31 -52.62
N PRO A 142 -30.69 -40.83 -53.69
CA PRO A 142 -30.80 -41.53 -54.94
C PRO A 142 -29.41 -41.81 -55.57
N PRO A 143 -29.28 -43.01 -56.28
CA PRO A 143 -30.30 -43.97 -56.61
C PRO A 143 -30.50 -45.07 -55.57
N PHE A 144 -29.93 -45.01 -54.40
CA PHE A 144 -29.95 -46.07 -53.37
C PHE A 144 -31.33 -46.20 -52.68
N ASP A 145 -32.09 -45.10 -52.59
CA ASP A 145 -33.40 -44.97 -51.96
C ASP A 145 -34.43 -46.00 -52.43
N ARG A 146 -34.29 -46.56 -53.66
CA ARG A 146 -35.18 -47.54 -54.24
C ARG A 146 -34.94 -48.92 -53.69
N CYS A 147 -33.72 -49.27 -53.30
CA CYS A 147 -33.32 -50.64 -52.94
C CYS A 147 -32.83 -50.78 -51.50
N VAL A 148 -32.30 -49.71 -50.93
CA VAL A 148 -31.67 -49.76 -49.62
C VAL A 148 -32.60 -49.13 -48.61
N ILE A 149 -32.97 -49.85 -47.58
CA ILE A 149 -33.64 -49.34 -46.38
C ILE A 149 -32.55 -49.03 -45.35
N VAL A 150 -32.66 -47.88 -44.73
CA VAL A 150 -31.72 -47.38 -43.72
C VAL A 150 -32.38 -47.41 -42.35
N GLU A 151 -31.72 -47.98 -41.36
CA GLU A 151 -32.15 -48.03 -39.97
C GLU A 151 -31.04 -47.52 -39.04
N GLN A 152 -31.38 -46.57 -38.22
CA GLN A 152 -30.55 -46.11 -37.16
C GLN A 152 -30.96 -46.72 -35.82
N GLN A 153 -30.23 -47.73 -35.36
CA GLN A 153 -30.56 -48.44 -34.10
C GLN A 153 -30.00 -47.73 -32.86
N TYR A 154 -28.88 -47.06 -33.01
CA TYR A 154 -28.15 -46.38 -31.89
C TYR A 154 -28.07 -44.87 -32.11
N PRO A 155 -27.96 -44.10 -31.00
CA PRO A 155 -27.82 -42.68 -31.13
C PRO A 155 -26.46 -42.32 -31.77
N PHE A 156 -26.44 -41.27 -32.56
CA PHE A 156 -25.19 -40.69 -33.02
C PHE A 156 -24.62 -39.81 -31.96
N SER A 157 -23.29 -39.79 -31.80
CA SER A 157 -22.58 -39.10 -30.73
C SER A 157 -21.21 -38.59 -31.16
N GLY A 158 -20.55 -37.82 -30.32
CA GLY A 158 -19.20 -37.29 -30.57
C GLY A 158 -19.20 -35.90 -31.21
N GLY A 159 -20.36 -35.37 -31.61
CA GLY A 159 -20.49 -33.98 -32.02
C GLY A 159 -20.44 -33.05 -30.81
N ALA A 160 -19.49 -32.13 -30.74
CA ALA A 160 -19.38 -31.18 -29.68
C ALA A 160 -18.93 -29.83 -30.23
N GLU A 161 -19.55 -28.79 -29.71
CA GLU A 161 -18.96 -27.44 -29.71
C GLU A 161 -18.07 -27.39 -28.48
N SER A 162 -16.81 -27.13 -28.70
CA SER A 162 -15.84 -27.06 -27.58
C SER A 162 -15.42 -25.63 -27.37
N SER A 163 -15.67 -25.12 -26.17
CA SER A 163 -15.08 -23.91 -25.69
C SER A 163 -14.35 -24.19 -24.36
N GLN A 164 -13.20 -23.60 -24.19
CA GLN A 164 -12.48 -23.67 -22.93
C GLN A 164 -12.44 -22.27 -22.29
N PRO A 165 -12.46 -22.16 -20.95
CA PRO A 165 -12.17 -20.90 -20.30
C PRO A 165 -10.83 -20.33 -20.80
N ALA A 166 -10.77 -19.04 -21.03
CA ALA A 166 -9.57 -18.35 -21.48
C ALA A 166 -9.46 -17.00 -20.77
N VAL A 167 -8.24 -16.57 -20.58
CA VAL A 167 -7.98 -15.25 -19.99
C VAL A 167 -8.34 -14.14 -20.98
N SER A 168 -9.16 -13.21 -20.53
CA SER A 168 -9.57 -12.04 -21.30
C SER A 168 -8.77 -10.80 -20.91
N GLU A 169 -8.79 -9.78 -21.76
CA GLU A 169 -8.18 -8.48 -21.46
C GLU A 169 -8.81 -7.82 -20.22
N SER A 170 -10.13 -8.02 -20.02
CA SER A 170 -10.81 -7.48 -18.83
C SER A 170 -10.34 -8.15 -17.52
N ASP A 171 -9.99 -9.45 -17.58
CA ASP A 171 -9.43 -10.16 -16.42
C ASP A 171 -8.06 -9.60 -16.07
N TYR A 172 -7.22 -9.39 -17.10
CA TYR A 172 -5.90 -8.76 -16.93
C TYR A 172 -6.01 -7.39 -16.27
N GLN A 173 -6.90 -6.52 -16.77
CA GLN A 173 -7.08 -5.17 -16.20
C GLN A 173 -7.58 -5.21 -14.75
N ALA A 174 -8.51 -6.11 -14.44
CA ALA A 174 -9.04 -6.25 -13.09
C ALA A 174 -7.95 -6.73 -12.11
N VAL A 175 -7.19 -7.76 -12.47
CA VAL A 175 -6.09 -8.29 -11.65
C VAL A 175 -4.96 -7.27 -11.52
N SER A 176 -4.65 -6.54 -12.59
CA SER A 176 -3.63 -5.48 -12.56
C SER A 176 -3.98 -4.37 -11.57
N ALA A 177 -5.24 -3.92 -11.54
CA ALA A 177 -5.69 -2.90 -10.60
C ALA A 177 -5.64 -3.39 -9.14
N GLU A 178 -6.02 -4.65 -8.88
CA GLU A 178 -5.90 -5.27 -7.56
C GLU A 178 -4.43 -5.38 -7.13
N LEU A 179 -3.57 -5.76 -8.07
CA LEU A 179 -2.13 -5.91 -7.83
C LEU A 179 -1.47 -4.57 -7.52
N ASP A 180 -1.84 -3.48 -8.21
CA ASP A 180 -1.34 -2.14 -7.91
C ASP A 180 -1.72 -1.70 -6.50
N ALA A 181 -2.94 -1.96 -6.07
CA ALA A 181 -3.39 -1.67 -4.71
C ALA A 181 -2.64 -2.51 -3.66
N ALA A 182 -2.40 -3.80 -3.95
CA ALA A 182 -1.63 -4.69 -3.08
C ALA A 182 -0.17 -4.24 -2.94
N LEU A 183 0.47 -3.85 -4.04
CA LEU A 183 1.84 -3.31 -4.06
C LEU A 183 1.95 -2.02 -3.26
N ALA A 184 1.04 -1.08 -3.46
CA ALA A 184 1.02 0.18 -2.72
C ALA A 184 0.86 -0.05 -1.21
N LYS A 185 -0.01 -0.98 -0.82
CA LYS A 185 -0.19 -1.37 0.58
C LYS A 185 1.07 -2.00 1.15
N ALA A 186 1.66 -2.96 0.46
CA ALA A 186 2.89 -3.63 0.89
C ALA A 186 4.08 -2.66 0.99
N ALA A 187 4.20 -1.71 0.04
CA ALA A 187 5.20 -0.66 0.10
C ALA A 187 5.02 0.21 1.35
N LEU A 188 3.79 0.58 1.67
CA LEU A 188 3.46 1.40 2.82
C LEU A 188 3.78 0.70 4.16
N GLU A 189 3.56 -0.61 4.25
CA GLU A 189 3.89 -1.41 5.43
C GLU A 189 5.40 -1.46 5.67
N ARG A 190 6.22 -1.43 4.61
CA ARG A 190 7.68 -1.44 4.71
C ARG A 190 8.32 -0.10 5.05
N VAL A 191 7.58 1.01 4.99
CA VAL A 191 8.12 2.35 5.31
C VAL A 191 8.78 2.39 6.69
N GLY A 192 8.19 1.71 7.68
CA GLY A 192 8.72 1.62 9.04
C GLY A 192 10.13 1.03 9.13
N ASP A 193 10.48 0.10 8.23
CA ASP A 193 11.77 -0.59 8.24
C ASP A 193 12.95 0.36 7.91
N PHE A 194 12.67 1.47 7.25
CA PHE A 194 13.68 2.48 6.87
C PHE A 194 13.92 3.53 7.95
N SER A 195 13.05 3.60 8.96
CA SER A 195 13.23 4.50 10.10
C SER A 195 14.14 3.88 11.15
N THR A 196 15.09 4.68 11.65
CA THR A 196 16.04 4.30 12.70
C THR A 196 16.06 5.37 13.79
N GLU A 197 16.85 5.15 14.85
CA GLU A 197 17.05 6.17 15.90
C GLU A 197 17.66 7.49 15.37
N THR A 198 18.31 7.46 14.21
CA THR A 198 19.00 8.63 13.62
C THR A 198 18.35 9.15 12.36
N ARG A 199 17.50 8.38 11.70
CA ARG A 199 16.86 8.72 10.42
C ARG A 199 15.37 8.44 10.49
N LEU A 200 14.59 9.29 9.86
CA LEU A 200 13.14 9.12 9.72
C LEU A 200 12.78 8.99 8.24
N ALA A 201 12.00 7.97 7.92
CA ALA A 201 11.35 7.82 6.61
C ALA A 201 10.09 8.68 6.56
N LEU A 202 10.00 9.54 5.56
CA LEU A 202 8.84 10.39 5.33
C LEU A 202 7.79 9.60 4.55
N ARG A 203 6.77 9.12 5.24
CA ARG A 203 5.71 8.27 4.67
C ARG A 203 5.06 8.87 3.43
N GLU A 204 4.84 10.17 3.42
CA GLU A 204 4.20 10.92 2.34
C GLU A 204 5.11 11.11 1.12
N SER A 205 6.39 10.77 1.24
CA SER A 205 7.32 10.74 0.11
C SER A 205 7.34 9.40 -0.62
N LEU A 206 6.55 8.42 -0.14
CA LEU A 206 6.47 7.13 -0.80
C LEU A 206 5.87 7.30 -2.20
N SER A 207 6.62 6.90 -3.21
CA SER A 207 6.20 6.98 -4.60
C SER A 207 6.55 5.71 -5.37
N PHE A 208 5.69 5.37 -6.31
CA PHE A 208 5.97 4.33 -7.30
C PHE A 208 6.95 4.87 -8.35
N VAL A 209 7.99 4.11 -8.65
CA VAL A 209 9.01 4.49 -9.64
C VAL A 209 8.77 3.76 -10.97
N SER A 210 8.74 2.44 -10.94
CA SER A 210 8.54 1.61 -12.14
C SER A 210 8.22 0.16 -11.77
N VAL A 211 7.67 -0.56 -12.73
CA VAL A 211 7.66 -2.02 -12.69
C VAL A 211 9.06 -2.52 -13.05
N TYR A 212 9.58 -3.43 -12.26
CA TYR A 212 10.86 -4.10 -12.51
C TYR A 212 10.66 -5.39 -13.30
N ASP A 213 9.70 -6.21 -12.89
CA ASP A 213 9.35 -7.47 -13.55
C ASP A 213 7.86 -7.77 -13.38
N GLU A 214 7.27 -8.41 -14.39
CA GLU A 214 5.89 -8.85 -14.38
C GLU A 214 5.75 -10.19 -15.08
N ASP A 215 5.15 -11.15 -14.39
CA ASP A 215 4.80 -12.46 -14.93
C ASP A 215 3.29 -12.66 -14.92
N THR A 216 2.78 -13.17 -16.04
CA THR A 216 1.35 -13.39 -16.25
C THR A 216 1.12 -14.82 -16.75
N ASN A 217 0.38 -15.61 -15.99
CA ASN A 217 0.15 -17.01 -16.30
C ASN A 217 -1.32 -17.43 -16.10
N PRO A 218 -2.01 -17.96 -17.15
CA PRO A 218 -1.59 -17.92 -18.56
C PRO A 218 -1.72 -16.52 -19.16
N PRO A 219 -1.03 -16.22 -20.27
CA PRO A 219 -1.17 -14.97 -20.99
C PRO A 219 -2.60 -14.71 -21.47
N VAL A 220 -2.92 -13.44 -21.74
CA VAL A 220 -4.22 -13.04 -22.33
C VAL A 220 -4.47 -13.79 -23.66
N GLY A 221 -5.66 -14.29 -23.84
CA GLY A 221 -6.08 -15.08 -25.01
C GLY A 221 -5.74 -16.57 -24.95
N TYR A 222 -5.04 -17.03 -23.92
CA TYR A 222 -4.73 -18.44 -23.74
C TYR A 222 -5.74 -19.14 -22.82
N ALA A 223 -5.89 -20.45 -23.04
CA ALA A 223 -6.76 -21.28 -22.22
C ALA A 223 -6.28 -21.39 -20.78
N GLY A 224 -7.17 -21.22 -19.84
CA GLY A 224 -6.92 -21.35 -18.41
C GLY A 224 -8.17 -21.01 -17.62
N GLU A 225 -8.34 -21.61 -16.46
CA GLU A 225 -9.47 -21.36 -15.57
C GLU A 225 -9.28 -20.12 -14.71
N ARG A 226 -8.03 -19.74 -14.47
CA ARG A 226 -7.63 -18.61 -13.62
C ARG A 226 -6.44 -17.90 -14.26
N LEU A 227 -6.40 -16.59 -14.07
CA LEU A 227 -5.25 -15.75 -14.34
C LEU A 227 -4.51 -15.52 -13.02
N THR A 228 -3.22 -15.76 -13.00
CA THR A 228 -2.31 -15.37 -11.90
C THR A 228 -1.30 -14.36 -12.44
N MET A 229 -1.17 -13.24 -11.75
CA MET A 229 -0.16 -12.23 -12.05
C MET A 229 0.74 -12.01 -10.85
N THR A 230 2.03 -11.90 -11.12
CA THR A 230 3.04 -11.53 -10.13
C THR A 230 3.81 -10.32 -10.67
N ARG A 231 3.96 -9.30 -9.84
CA ARG A 231 4.68 -8.08 -10.21
C ARG A 231 5.69 -7.70 -9.14
N ASP A 232 6.92 -7.41 -9.57
CA ASP A 232 7.95 -6.76 -8.77
C ASP A 232 8.03 -5.30 -9.19
N ALA A 233 7.83 -4.39 -8.24
CA ALA A 233 7.81 -2.96 -8.48
C ALA A 233 8.85 -2.26 -7.61
N ILE A 234 9.43 -1.20 -8.17
CA ILE A 234 10.36 -0.33 -7.47
C ILE A 234 9.58 0.85 -6.91
N PHE A 235 9.72 1.06 -5.61
CA PHE A 235 9.24 2.23 -4.89
C PHE A 235 10.41 3.04 -4.38
N SER A 236 10.20 4.34 -4.19
CA SER A 236 11.16 5.22 -3.55
C SER A 236 10.55 5.89 -2.33
N ILE A 237 11.42 6.22 -1.36
CA ILE A 237 11.07 6.94 -0.14
C ILE A 237 12.21 7.88 0.23
N ARG A 238 11.88 9.05 0.80
CA ARG A 238 12.88 10.01 1.29
C ARG A 238 13.13 9.81 2.78
N LEU A 239 14.42 9.78 3.12
CA LEU A 239 14.91 9.72 4.49
C LEU A 239 15.51 11.07 4.89
N ILE A 240 15.22 11.51 6.11
CA ILE A 240 15.79 12.70 6.70
C ILE A 240 16.55 12.34 7.98
N ALA A 241 17.64 13.03 8.27
CA ALA A 241 18.39 12.86 9.51
C ALA A 241 17.72 13.64 10.64
N LEU A 242 17.43 12.98 11.77
CA LEU A 242 16.84 13.62 12.95
C LEU A 242 17.75 14.71 13.54
N GLU A 243 19.07 14.58 13.36
CA GLU A 243 20.03 15.58 13.79
C GLU A 243 19.87 16.90 13.01
N ASP A 244 19.60 16.84 11.71
CA ASP A 244 19.40 18.04 10.91
C ASP A 244 18.11 18.76 11.28
N ILE A 245 17.05 18.03 11.64
CA ILE A 245 15.83 18.61 12.20
C ILE A 245 16.12 19.29 13.54
N ARG A 246 16.91 18.66 14.42
CA ARG A 246 17.30 19.26 15.70
C ARG A 246 18.15 20.52 15.51
N LYS A 247 19.04 20.54 14.50
CA LYS A 247 19.81 21.75 14.14
C LYS A 247 18.88 22.88 13.68
N GLN A 248 17.91 22.57 12.81
CA GLN A 248 16.89 23.54 12.37
C GLN A 248 16.07 24.04 13.56
N ALA A 249 15.58 23.14 14.41
CA ALA A 249 14.87 23.50 15.64
C ALA A 249 15.70 24.44 16.54
N LYS A 250 16.99 24.14 16.69
CA LYS A 250 17.91 25.03 17.46
C LYS A 250 18.00 26.42 16.85
N MET A 251 18.10 26.54 15.51
CA MET A 251 18.13 27.85 14.84
C MET A 251 16.79 28.60 15.03
N VAL A 252 15.67 27.96 14.96
CA VAL A 252 14.34 28.54 15.21
C VAL A 252 14.23 29.01 16.65
N PHE A 253 14.70 28.24 17.63
CA PHE A 253 14.76 28.66 19.04
C PHE A 253 15.68 29.83 19.26
N MET A 254 16.80 29.89 18.56
CA MET A 254 17.74 31.04 18.68
C MET A 254 17.16 32.32 18.06
N SER A 255 16.37 32.23 16.99
CA SER A 255 15.72 33.39 16.36
C SER A 255 14.51 33.92 17.14
N SER A 256 13.99 33.13 18.10
CA SER A 256 12.83 33.48 18.93
C SER A 256 13.24 33.47 20.42
N PRO A 257 14.12 34.32 20.88
CA PRO A 257 14.61 34.29 22.27
C PRO A 257 13.48 34.64 23.25
N ILE A 258 13.44 33.92 24.37
CA ILE A 258 12.58 34.26 25.51
C ILE A 258 13.47 34.87 26.59
N VAL A 259 13.09 36.04 27.05
CA VAL A 259 13.82 36.74 28.12
C VAL A 259 13.83 35.89 29.39
N GLY A 260 15.01 35.71 29.98
CA GLY A 260 15.18 34.91 31.18
C GLY A 260 15.13 33.39 30.99
N PHE A 261 15.13 32.87 29.76
CA PHE A 261 15.26 31.46 29.51
C PHE A 261 16.68 31.08 29.10
N ARG A 262 17.29 30.15 29.82
CA ARG A 262 18.57 29.51 29.48
C ARG A 262 18.33 28.09 29.00
N SER A 263 18.89 27.76 27.85
CA SER A 263 18.82 26.37 27.30
C SER A 263 19.56 25.41 28.20
N GLY A 264 18.96 24.28 28.48
CA GLY A 264 19.58 23.13 29.12
C GLY A 264 20.55 22.40 28.20
N THR A 265 21.18 21.35 28.73
CA THR A 265 22.09 20.46 28.00
C THR A 265 21.37 19.35 27.27
N ASP A 266 20.11 19.12 27.60
CA ASP A 266 19.31 18.05 26.98
C ASP A 266 19.07 18.29 25.49
N PRO A 267 19.08 17.24 24.68
CA PRO A 267 18.76 17.36 23.27
C PRO A 267 17.32 17.87 23.07
N ILE A 268 17.12 18.71 22.03
CA ILE A 268 15.78 19.17 21.66
C ILE A 268 14.95 17.98 21.27
N ALA A 269 13.82 17.77 21.95
CA ALA A 269 12.84 16.78 21.57
C ALA A 269 12.05 17.28 20.35
N VAL A 270 11.88 16.44 19.34
CA VAL A 270 11.17 16.78 18.11
C VAL A 270 10.12 15.71 17.82
N GLU A 271 8.90 16.16 17.54
CA GLU A 271 7.81 15.36 17.00
C GLU A 271 7.53 15.85 15.57
N ILE A 272 7.44 14.93 14.62
CA ILE A 272 7.29 15.26 13.21
C ILE A 272 5.91 14.78 12.77
N ARG A 273 5.17 15.70 12.16
CA ARG A 273 3.88 15.39 11.54
C ARG A 273 3.98 15.77 10.09
N SER A 274 3.87 14.77 9.23
CA SER A 274 3.87 14.99 7.81
C SER A 274 2.58 15.66 7.34
N ILE A 275 2.69 16.36 6.22
CA ILE A 275 1.60 17.05 5.56
C ILE A 275 1.43 16.37 4.22
N PRO A 276 0.17 16.09 3.79
CA PRO A 276 -0.05 15.55 2.47
C PRO A 276 0.71 16.36 1.40
N PRO A 277 1.40 15.69 0.47
CA PRO A 277 2.15 16.39 -0.58
C PRO A 277 1.19 17.23 -1.44
N ASP A 278 1.68 18.38 -1.87
CA ASP A 278 1.04 19.14 -2.94
C ASP A 278 1.39 18.44 -4.27
N GLU A 279 0.39 18.13 -5.09
CA GLU A 279 0.56 17.42 -6.37
C GLU A 279 1.51 18.13 -7.35
N THR A 280 1.85 19.38 -7.07
CA THR A 280 2.69 20.22 -7.93
C THR A 280 4.15 20.35 -7.50
N SER A 281 4.53 19.76 -6.35
CA SER A 281 5.85 19.95 -5.75
C SER A 281 6.57 18.63 -5.48
N ASP A 282 7.82 18.51 -5.95
CA ASP A 282 8.73 17.42 -5.57
C ASP A 282 9.22 17.51 -4.11
N GLN A 283 8.87 18.58 -3.42
CA GLN A 283 9.24 18.81 -2.04
C GLN A 283 8.19 18.25 -1.10
N VAL A 284 8.64 17.51 -0.09
CA VAL A 284 7.76 17.02 0.98
C VAL A 284 7.82 18.00 2.15
N TYR A 285 6.66 18.55 2.49
CA TYR A 285 6.51 19.46 3.62
C TYR A 285 6.10 18.68 4.86
N PHE A 286 6.63 19.08 6.01
CA PHE A 286 6.27 18.49 7.29
C PHE A 286 6.30 19.52 8.41
N LYS A 287 5.44 19.33 9.40
CA LYS A 287 5.37 20.14 10.60
C LYS A 287 6.25 19.52 11.68
N VAL A 288 7.03 20.33 12.34
CA VAL A 288 7.85 19.93 13.49
C VAL A 288 7.33 20.63 14.73
N ASP A 289 6.97 19.84 15.73
CA ASP A 289 6.69 20.29 17.07
C ASP A 289 7.94 20.01 17.91
N ALA A 290 8.68 21.08 18.28
CA ALA A 290 9.93 20.97 18.98
C ALA A 290 9.79 21.47 20.43
N VAL A 291 10.39 20.72 21.37
CA VAL A 291 10.41 21.07 22.79
C VAL A 291 11.86 21.17 23.25
N GLN A 292 12.20 22.32 23.79
CA GLN A 292 13.50 22.59 24.38
C GLN A 292 13.38 22.67 25.89
N SER A 293 14.13 21.83 26.58
CA SER A 293 14.31 21.91 28.03
C SER A 293 15.34 22.98 28.38
N GLY A 294 15.13 23.65 29.50
CA GLY A 294 16.02 24.67 30.00
C GLY A 294 15.64 25.06 31.41
N TYR A 295 16.10 26.20 31.81
CA TYR A 295 15.80 26.79 33.11
C TYR A 295 15.53 28.27 32.97
N ARG A 296 14.74 28.81 33.86
CA ARG A 296 14.50 30.23 33.93
C ARG A 296 15.66 30.87 34.68
N GLU A 297 16.31 31.82 34.01
CA GLU A 297 17.35 32.65 34.66
C GLU A 297 16.69 33.58 35.66
N ILE A 298 17.22 33.58 36.84
CA ILE A 298 16.80 34.48 37.90
C ILE A 298 17.80 35.63 37.93
N ASP A 299 17.33 36.85 37.70
CA ASP A 299 18.16 38.01 37.93
C ASP A 299 18.23 38.28 39.45
N PRO A 300 19.42 38.15 40.06
CA PRO A 300 19.59 38.33 41.50
C PRO A 300 19.15 39.73 41.98
N LEU A 301 19.33 40.76 41.16
CA LEU A 301 18.98 42.13 41.52
C LEU A 301 17.47 42.33 41.50
N ILE A 302 16.77 41.78 40.48
CA ILE A 302 15.33 41.85 40.40
C ILE A 302 14.69 41.03 41.54
N ALA A 303 15.23 39.85 41.83
CA ALA A 303 14.76 39.02 42.94
C ALA A 303 14.94 39.73 44.29
N ALA A 304 16.10 40.33 44.55
CA ALA A 304 16.38 41.05 45.76
C ALA A 304 15.48 42.29 45.93
N ASP A 305 15.25 43.05 44.85
CA ASP A 305 14.39 44.25 44.90
C ASP A 305 12.92 43.89 45.16
N ALA A 306 12.46 42.76 44.61
CA ALA A 306 11.08 42.30 44.79
C ALA A 306 10.75 41.89 46.24
N ILE A 307 11.75 41.45 47.02
CA ILE A 307 11.52 40.92 48.40
C ILE A 307 12.01 41.86 49.51
N ARG A 308 12.58 43.00 49.18
CA ARG A 308 13.11 43.96 50.16
C ARG A 308 12.07 44.37 51.18
N GLY A 309 12.48 44.44 52.46
CA GLY A 309 11.63 44.83 53.57
C GLY A 309 10.54 43.85 53.98
N MET A 310 10.39 42.72 53.27
CA MET A 310 9.36 41.73 53.53
C MET A 310 9.77 40.79 54.66
N GLY A 311 8.76 40.18 55.33
CA GLY A 311 8.98 39.05 56.20
C GLY A 311 9.27 37.79 55.37
N ILE A 312 9.92 36.78 55.96
CA ILE A 312 10.40 35.57 55.28
C ILE A 312 9.30 34.88 54.47
N GLU A 313 8.14 34.65 55.06
CA GLU A 313 7.06 33.94 54.36
C GLU A 313 6.44 34.77 53.20
N ALA A 314 6.30 36.08 53.40
CA ALA A 314 5.85 36.98 52.34
C ALA A 314 6.86 37.01 51.19
N ALA A 315 8.15 37.07 51.48
CA ALA A 315 9.20 37.02 50.48
C ALA A 315 9.23 35.71 49.70
N LYS A 316 9.10 34.57 50.38
CA LYS A 316 8.97 33.25 49.72
C LYS A 316 7.77 33.20 48.77
N ASN A 317 6.62 33.69 49.20
CA ASN A 317 5.43 33.73 48.36
C ASN A 317 5.59 34.67 47.15
N THR A 318 6.19 35.81 47.34
CA THR A 318 6.51 36.77 46.25
C THR A 318 7.42 36.10 45.22
N LEU A 319 8.49 35.43 45.68
CA LEU A 319 9.39 34.71 44.76
C LEU A 319 8.73 33.56 44.04
N ARG A 320 7.84 32.79 44.73
CA ARG A 320 7.04 31.75 44.06
C ARG A 320 6.08 32.32 43.01
N THR A 321 5.48 33.46 43.28
CA THR A 321 4.61 34.13 42.30
C THR A 321 5.39 34.63 41.08
N LEU A 322 6.61 35.19 41.28
CA LEU A 322 7.43 35.70 40.20
C LEU A 322 8.06 34.62 39.34
N TYR A 323 8.46 33.51 39.95
CA TYR A 323 9.29 32.50 39.30
C TYR A 323 8.64 31.13 39.20
N GLY A 324 7.39 30.97 39.71
CA GLY A 324 6.57 29.77 39.69
C GLY A 324 6.60 29.00 41.01
N GLU A 325 5.57 28.18 41.24
CA GLU A 325 5.39 27.40 42.48
C GLU A 325 6.48 26.33 42.71
N ALA A 326 7.14 25.87 41.64
CA ALA A 326 8.27 24.95 41.74
C ALA A 326 9.53 25.63 42.33
N ALA A 327 9.54 26.95 42.41
CA ALA A 327 10.61 27.69 43.10
C ALA A 327 10.49 27.44 44.60
N ASN A 328 11.51 26.87 45.17
CA ASN A 328 11.57 26.65 46.63
C ASN A 328 12.68 27.49 47.24
N PRO A 329 12.47 28.82 47.36
CA PRO A 329 13.50 29.70 47.87
C PRO A 329 13.75 29.46 49.37
N GLU A 330 15.00 29.27 49.72
CA GLU A 330 15.44 29.26 51.11
C GLU A 330 15.96 30.64 51.47
N ILE A 331 15.44 31.26 52.54
CA ILE A 331 15.79 32.59 52.97
C ILE A 331 16.36 32.52 54.37
N TYR A 332 17.58 32.98 54.50
CA TYR A 332 18.28 33.08 55.80
C TYR A 332 18.50 34.54 56.14
N LEU A 333 18.14 34.92 57.39
CA LEU A 333 18.43 36.24 57.92
C LEU A 333 19.65 36.18 58.83
N PHE A 334 20.54 37.10 58.61
CA PHE A 334 21.64 37.23 59.52
C PHE A 334 21.80 38.75 59.97
N PRO A 335 21.86 39.01 61.27
CA PRO A 335 21.64 38.11 62.42
C PRO A 335 20.20 37.54 62.49
N ALA A 336 20.05 36.32 62.96
CA ALA A 336 18.77 35.53 63.00
C ALA A 336 17.65 36.22 63.81
N GLN A 337 17.90 37.22 64.56
CA GLN A 337 16.95 38.00 65.38
C GLN A 337 16.09 38.96 64.54
N TYR A 338 16.43 39.20 63.24
CA TYR A 338 15.63 40.05 62.40
C TYR A 338 14.40 39.28 61.93
N ARG A 339 13.25 39.98 61.79
CA ARG A 339 11.98 39.41 61.33
C ARG A 339 11.74 39.69 59.86
N ASN A 340 12.36 40.73 59.33
CA ASN A 340 12.20 41.19 57.97
C ASN A 340 13.53 41.29 57.24
N LEU A 341 13.48 41.13 55.90
CA LEU A 341 14.58 41.37 55.00
C LEU A 341 15.01 42.86 55.01
N PRO A 342 16.24 43.16 54.65
CA PRO A 342 16.71 44.55 54.51
C PRO A 342 15.84 45.35 53.53
N ILE A 343 15.64 46.64 53.79
CA ILE A 343 14.94 47.60 52.93
C ILE A 343 15.75 47.89 51.64
N ALA A 344 17.09 47.89 51.77
CA ALA A 344 18.03 48.15 50.69
C ALA A 344 18.34 46.79 50.02
N SER A 345 18.00 46.64 48.72
CA SER A 345 18.23 45.40 47.96
C SER A 345 19.69 45.00 47.85
N VAL A 346 20.61 45.96 47.89
CA VAL A 346 22.07 45.74 47.92
C VAL A 346 22.52 44.86 49.11
N ASN A 347 21.74 44.83 50.17
CA ASN A 347 22.03 44.05 51.38
C ASN A 347 21.36 42.65 51.33
N ILE A 348 20.79 42.26 50.21
CA ILE A 348 20.22 40.96 49.97
C ILE A 348 21.06 40.23 48.93
N GLN A 349 21.72 39.18 49.35
CA GLN A 349 22.48 38.34 48.44
C GLN A 349 21.60 37.20 47.96
N VAL A 350 21.53 36.99 46.65
CA VAL A 350 20.81 35.88 46.02
C VAL A 350 21.84 34.96 45.39
N GLU A 351 21.90 33.72 45.85
CA GLU A 351 22.72 32.66 45.28
C GLU A 351 21.84 31.68 44.56
N ILE A 352 22.22 31.35 43.33
CA ILE A 352 21.54 30.34 42.49
C ILE A 352 22.43 29.11 42.51
N ARG A 353 21.90 27.97 42.95
CA ARG A 353 22.60 26.68 43.02
C ARG A 353 22.06 25.69 42.00
#